data_81452ae454fc440f463b350b6ae578af
#
_entry.id   81452ae454fc440f463b350b6ae578af
#
_cell.length_a   1.000
_cell.length_b   1.000
_cell.length_c   1.000
_cell.angle_alpha   90.00
_cell.angle_beta   90.00
_cell.angle_gamma   90.00
#
_symmetry.space_group_name_H-M   'P 1'
#
loop_
_entity.id
_entity.type
_entity.pdbx_description
1 polymer ?
#
loop_
_entity_poly.entity_id
_entity_poly.type
_entity_poly.pdbx_seq_one_letter_code
_entity_poly.pdbx_strand_id
1 'polypeptide(L)'
;MKANVYVMMPSCVPATAIDDNGCTLTAEDMVPYLHNSRILGLGEVMDSISVVQGEKSMHDKLELFEGRIRDGHAPFLEEGDLQAYAMAGIATDHECSFFDYAMRERRNGLTILVREGSAARNLE
;
A
#
# COMPACT_ATOMS: atom_id res chain seq x y z
N MET A 1 -21.75 -9.28 -20.46
CA MET A 1 -21.77 -8.47 -19.23
C MET A 1 -20.64 -7.45 -19.33
N LYS A 2 -20.90 -6.16 -19.11
CA LYS A 2 -19.82 -5.16 -19.09
C LYS A 2 -19.41 -4.99 -17.64
N ALA A 3 -18.16 -5.34 -17.32
CA ALA A 3 -17.60 -5.11 -16.00
C ALA A 3 -17.04 -3.68 -15.90
N ASN A 4 -17.22 -3.04 -14.74
CA ASN A 4 -16.47 -1.84 -14.41
C ASN A 4 -15.12 -2.29 -13.84
N VAL A 5 -14.03 -1.78 -14.42
CA VAL A 5 -12.68 -2.05 -13.97
C VAL A 5 -12.09 -0.77 -13.40
N TYR A 6 -11.61 -0.84 -12.16
CA TYR A 6 -10.85 0.20 -11.48
C TYR A 6 -9.46 -0.33 -11.14
N VAL A 7 -8.50 0.56 -11.03
CA VAL A 7 -7.08 0.21 -10.87
C VAL A 7 -6.49 1.01 -9.72
N MET A 8 -5.63 0.37 -8.94
CA MET A 8 -4.71 1.05 -8.04
C MET A 8 -3.37 1.25 -8.77
N MET A 9 -2.77 2.43 -8.65
CA MET A 9 -1.45 2.70 -9.22
C MET A 9 -0.39 1.93 -8.42
N PRO A 10 0.46 1.11 -9.02
CA PRO A 10 1.45 0.34 -8.27
C PRO A 10 2.48 1.25 -7.61
N SER A 11 2.68 1.11 -6.31
CA SER A 11 3.61 1.93 -5.53
C SER A 11 5.06 1.49 -5.69
N CYS A 12 5.29 0.18 -5.78
CA CYS A 12 6.59 -0.46 -5.69
C CYS A 12 6.95 -1.12 -7.01
N VAL A 13 7.60 -0.37 -7.89
CA VAL A 13 8.19 -0.84 -9.15
C VAL A 13 9.58 -0.21 -9.25
N PRO A 14 10.63 -0.97 -8.90
CA PRO A 14 10.68 -2.34 -8.37
C PRO A 14 10.00 -2.51 -7.00
N ALA A 15 9.87 -3.75 -6.53
CA ALA A 15 9.34 -4.05 -5.21
C ALA A 15 10.22 -3.47 -4.10
N THR A 16 11.54 -3.60 -4.24
CA THR A 16 12.56 -2.97 -3.38
C THR A 16 13.67 -2.35 -4.21
N ALA A 17 14.50 -1.50 -3.59
CA ALA A 17 15.62 -0.84 -4.26
C ALA A 17 16.73 -1.79 -4.75
N ILE A 18 16.74 -3.04 -4.29
CA ILE A 18 17.73 -4.07 -4.66
C ILE A 18 17.21 -5.06 -5.71
N ASP A 19 15.95 -4.95 -6.11
CA ASP A 19 15.35 -5.84 -7.10
C ASP A 19 15.67 -5.39 -8.52
N ASP A 20 16.05 -6.33 -9.37
CA ASP A 20 16.14 -6.12 -10.82
C ASP A 20 14.73 -6.06 -11.44
N ASN A 21 14.53 -5.09 -12.31
CA ASN A 21 13.26 -4.93 -13.02
C ASN A 21 13.44 -4.32 -14.41
N GLY A 22 12.37 -4.33 -15.20
CA GLY A 22 12.36 -3.75 -16.53
C GLY A 22 12.20 -2.21 -16.57
N CYS A 23 11.76 -1.61 -15.46
CA CYS A 23 11.60 -0.14 -15.34
C CYS A 23 11.46 0.26 -13.86
N THR A 24 11.71 1.55 -13.59
CA THR A 24 11.39 2.17 -12.30
C THR A 24 10.21 3.10 -12.51
N LEU A 25 9.17 2.97 -11.68
CA LEU A 25 8.01 3.86 -11.72
C LEU A 25 8.17 4.94 -10.64
N THR A 26 8.40 6.16 -11.06
CA THR A 26 8.57 7.32 -10.19
C THR A 26 7.23 8.04 -9.94
N ALA A 27 7.18 8.95 -8.96
CA ALA A 27 6.00 9.79 -8.76
C ALA A 27 5.71 10.65 -9.99
N GLU A 28 6.74 11.14 -10.68
CA GLU A 28 6.60 11.94 -11.90
C GLU A 28 5.93 11.14 -13.04
N ASP A 29 6.28 9.87 -13.18
CA ASP A 29 5.66 8.97 -14.18
C ASP A 29 4.16 8.73 -13.90
N MET A 30 3.73 8.87 -12.66
CA MET A 30 2.34 8.67 -12.24
C MET A 30 1.45 9.89 -12.53
N VAL A 31 2.01 11.09 -12.56
CA VAL A 31 1.25 12.35 -12.71
C VAL A 31 0.27 12.35 -13.89
N PRO A 32 0.64 11.87 -15.11
CA PRO A 32 -0.28 11.88 -16.26
C PRO A 32 -1.56 11.05 -16.03
N TYR A 33 -1.52 10.09 -15.12
CA TYR A 33 -2.61 9.15 -14.87
C TYR A 33 -3.60 9.61 -13.79
N LEU A 34 -3.25 10.64 -13.01
CA LEU A 34 -4.10 11.13 -11.92
C LEU A 34 -5.47 11.65 -12.37
N HIS A 35 -5.59 12.08 -13.63
CA HIS A 35 -6.86 12.54 -14.18
C HIS A 35 -7.80 11.40 -14.61
N ASN A 36 -7.33 10.15 -14.61
CA ASN A 36 -8.15 9.01 -14.95
C ASN A 36 -9.04 8.62 -13.76
N SER A 37 -10.35 8.78 -13.90
CA SER A 37 -11.33 8.44 -12.85
C SER A 37 -11.39 6.95 -12.50
N ARG A 38 -10.73 6.09 -13.26
CA ARG A 38 -10.62 4.66 -12.95
C ARG A 38 -9.43 4.33 -12.06
N ILE A 39 -8.53 5.28 -11.82
CA ILE A 39 -7.43 5.12 -10.87
C ILE A 39 -7.90 5.63 -9.50
N LEU A 40 -8.12 4.68 -8.59
CA LEU A 40 -8.71 4.97 -7.27
C LEU A 40 -7.68 5.45 -6.25
N GLY A 41 -6.43 4.99 -6.38
CA GLY A 41 -5.42 5.29 -5.38
C GLY A 41 -4.06 4.66 -5.69
N LEU A 42 -3.20 4.69 -4.70
CA LEU A 42 -1.88 4.03 -4.70
C LEU A 42 -2.04 2.62 -4.13
N GLY A 43 -1.61 1.61 -4.87
CA GLY A 43 -1.77 0.21 -4.52
C GLY A 43 -0.53 -0.41 -3.93
N GLU A 44 -0.78 -1.23 -2.95
CA GLU A 44 0.12 -2.14 -2.27
C GLU A 44 1.50 -1.54 -1.94
N VAL A 45 1.52 -0.66 -0.94
CA VAL A 45 2.77 -0.04 -0.45
C VAL A 45 3.56 -1.09 0.34
N MET A 46 4.33 -1.92 -0.39
CA MET A 46 5.10 -3.03 0.18
C MET A 46 6.39 -2.60 0.86
N ASP A 47 7.01 -1.52 0.40
CA ASP A 47 8.27 -1.02 0.94
C ASP A 47 8.04 -0.19 2.21
N SER A 48 7.68 -0.88 3.28
CA SER A 48 7.47 -0.29 4.60
C SER A 48 8.75 0.35 5.16
N ILE A 49 9.92 -0.15 4.79
CA ILE A 49 11.21 0.40 5.23
C ILE A 49 11.38 1.81 4.70
N SER A 50 11.19 2.02 3.39
CA SER A 50 11.27 3.34 2.79
C SER A 50 10.23 4.31 3.35
N VAL A 51 9.02 3.82 3.67
CA VAL A 51 7.99 4.64 4.33
C VAL A 51 8.47 5.11 5.70
N VAL A 52 8.91 4.18 6.55
CA VAL A 52 9.31 4.45 7.94
C VAL A 52 10.57 5.31 8.01
N GLN A 53 11.53 5.10 7.10
CA GLN A 53 12.77 5.87 7.04
C GLN A 53 12.62 7.25 6.38
N GLY A 54 11.45 7.56 5.82
CA GLY A 54 11.21 8.84 5.16
C GLY A 54 11.91 8.98 3.82
N GLU A 55 12.08 7.86 3.09
CA GLU A 55 12.70 7.90 1.77
C GLU A 55 11.89 8.77 0.80
N LYS A 56 12.56 9.77 0.25
CA LYS A 56 11.90 10.80 -0.57
C LYS A 56 11.12 10.20 -1.75
N SER A 57 11.67 9.22 -2.44
CA SER A 57 11.04 8.60 -3.60
C SER A 57 9.70 7.94 -3.27
N MET A 58 9.59 7.33 -2.09
CA MET A 58 8.34 6.74 -1.62
C MET A 58 7.36 7.81 -1.12
N HIS A 59 7.86 8.78 -0.35
CA HIS A 59 7.02 9.86 0.18
C HIS A 59 6.47 10.76 -0.92
N ASP A 60 7.20 11.01 -2.00
CA ASP A 60 6.69 11.73 -3.18
C ASP A 60 5.47 11.00 -3.81
N LYS A 61 5.48 9.67 -3.85
CA LYS A 61 4.33 8.88 -4.31
C LYS A 61 3.16 8.96 -3.33
N LEU A 62 3.42 8.84 -2.04
CA LEU A 62 2.39 8.96 -1.01
C LEU A 62 1.72 10.34 -1.06
N GLU A 63 2.50 11.41 -1.16
CA GLU A 63 2.01 12.78 -1.26
C GLU A 63 1.17 12.98 -2.53
N LEU A 64 1.63 12.45 -3.67
CA LEU A 64 0.91 12.52 -4.95
C LEU A 64 -0.51 11.93 -4.87
N PHE A 65 -0.72 10.94 -4.00
CA PHE A 65 -2.00 10.30 -3.76
C PHE A 65 -2.68 10.78 -2.47
N GLU A 66 -2.33 11.95 -1.97
CA GLU A 66 -3.04 12.55 -0.83
C GLU A 66 -4.53 12.73 -1.15
N GLY A 67 -5.39 12.37 -0.18
CA GLY A 67 -6.84 12.39 -0.34
C GLY A 67 -7.43 11.22 -1.15
N ARG A 68 -6.60 10.28 -1.60
CA ARG A 68 -7.02 9.02 -2.24
C ARG A 68 -6.66 7.82 -1.36
N ILE A 69 -7.16 6.65 -1.73
CA ILE A 69 -6.81 5.40 -1.04
C ILE A 69 -5.32 5.12 -1.24
N ARG A 70 -4.62 4.84 -0.15
CA ARG A 70 -3.27 4.27 -0.14
C ARG A 70 -3.38 2.90 0.48
N ASP A 71 -3.32 1.88 -0.38
CA ASP A 71 -3.43 0.49 0.04
C ASP A 71 -2.08 -0.01 0.53
N GLY A 72 -2.09 -0.73 1.64
CA GLY A 72 -0.90 -1.19 2.31
C GLY A 72 -0.63 -2.68 2.16
N HIS A 73 0.56 -3.03 2.65
CA HIS A 73 1.07 -4.37 2.80
C HIS A 73 2.02 -4.37 3.99
N ALA A 74 1.53 -4.74 5.16
CA ALA A 74 2.20 -4.52 6.43
C ALA A 74 2.38 -5.80 7.27
N PRO A 75 3.00 -6.87 6.72
CA PRO A 75 3.19 -8.09 7.50
C PRO A 75 4.16 -7.83 8.67
N PHE A 76 3.68 -7.99 9.90
CA PHE A 76 4.48 -8.03 11.12
C PHE A 76 5.39 -6.81 11.40
N LEU A 77 4.90 -5.60 11.15
CA LEU A 77 5.61 -4.40 11.57
C LEU A 77 5.63 -4.28 13.11
N GLU A 78 6.75 -3.85 13.67
CA GLU A 78 6.83 -3.48 15.07
C GLU A 78 5.96 -2.25 15.35
N GLU A 79 5.58 -2.03 16.62
CA GLU A 79 4.58 -1.01 16.97
C GLU A 79 4.97 0.41 16.48
N GLY A 80 6.23 0.80 16.65
CA GLY A 80 6.71 2.12 16.20
C GLY A 80 6.66 2.26 14.68
N ASP A 81 7.06 1.22 13.96
CA ASP A 81 7.06 1.20 12.50
C ASP A 81 5.64 1.16 11.95
N LEU A 82 4.75 0.41 12.59
CA LEU A 82 3.33 0.38 12.25
C LEU A 82 2.67 1.75 12.42
N GLN A 83 3.00 2.46 13.50
CA GLN A 83 2.53 3.83 13.72
C GLN A 83 3.03 4.77 12.64
N ALA A 84 4.32 4.73 12.32
CA ALA A 84 4.92 5.56 11.27
C ALA A 84 4.29 5.27 9.90
N TYR A 85 4.07 3.99 9.59
CA TYR A 85 3.42 3.54 8.37
C TYR A 85 1.98 4.05 8.25
N ALA A 86 1.19 3.94 9.32
CA ALA A 86 -0.16 4.48 9.37
C ALA A 86 -0.18 6.02 9.28
N MET A 87 0.75 6.70 9.96
CA MET A 87 0.88 8.17 9.90
C MET A 87 1.26 8.68 8.51
N ALA A 88 1.93 7.87 7.69
CA ALA A 88 2.18 8.17 6.28
C ALA A 88 0.89 8.14 5.42
N GLY A 89 -0.25 7.84 6.05
CA GLY A 89 -1.58 7.88 5.44
C GLY A 89 -1.97 6.61 4.70
N ILE A 90 -1.30 5.50 4.96
CA ILE A 90 -1.69 4.18 4.46
C ILE A 90 -2.93 3.73 5.24
N ALA A 91 -3.96 3.32 4.51
CA ALA A 91 -5.31 3.18 5.07
C ALA A 91 -5.77 1.72 5.25
N THR A 92 -5.11 0.78 4.57
CA THR A 92 -5.54 -0.62 4.52
C THR A 92 -4.37 -1.57 4.67
N ASP A 93 -4.64 -2.80 5.12
CA ASP A 93 -3.73 -3.94 5.00
C ASP A 93 -4.51 -5.19 4.61
N HIS A 94 -3.89 -6.09 3.85
CA HIS A 94 -4.45 -7.37 3.45
C HIS A 94 -3.55 -8.57 3.79
N GLU A 95 -2.38 -8.32 4.39
CA GLU A 95 -1.42 -9.38 4.75
C GLU A 95 -1.60 -9.91 6.17
N CYS A 96 -2.42 -9.26 6.96
CA CYS A 96 -2.67 -9.67 8.33
C CYS A 96 -3.26 -11.09 8.41
N SER A 97 -2.58 -11.98 9.15
CA SER A 97 -2.97 -13.38 9.30
C SER A 97 -3.25 -13.78 10.76
N PHE A 98 -3.11 -12.84 11.72
CA PHE A 98 -3.31 -13.11 13.14
C PHE A 98 -4.20 -12.04 13.77
N PHE A 99 -5.15 -12.48 14.57
CA PHE A 99 -6.13 -11.59 15.22
C PHE A 99 -5.48 -10.49 16.07
N ASP A 100 -4.47 -10.84 16.88
CA ASP A 100 -3.82 -9.84 17.74
C ASP A 100 -3.10 -8.76 16.91
N TYR A 101 -2.49 -9.13 15.80
CA TYR A 101 -1.84 -8.19 14.89
C TYR A 101 -2.89 -7.33 14.16
N ALA A 102 -3.98 -7.93 13.68
CA ALA A 102 -5.10 -7.21 13.10
C ALA A 102 -5.67 -6.16 14.07
N MET A 103 -5.75 -6.48 15.34
CA MET A 103 -6.20 -5.53 16.36
C MET A 103 -5.20 -4.41 16.62
N ARG A 104 -3.90 -4.64 16.47
CA ARG A 104 -2.88 -3.58 16.51
C ARG A 104 -3.03 -2.64 15.31
N GLU A 105 -3.14 -3.17 14.12
CA GLU A 105 -3.37 -2.38 12.90
C GLU A 105 -4.66 -1.55 13.00
N ARG A 106 -5.75 -2.15 13.48
CA ARG A 106 -7.01 -1.44 13.69
C ARG A 106 -6.89 -0.30 14.69
N ARG A 107 -6.11 -0.46 15.76
CA ARG A 107 -5.84 0.61 16.75
C ARG A 107 -5.04 1.76 16.14
N ASN A 108 -4.21 1.46 15.14
CA ASN A 108 -3.44 2.43 14.39
C ASN A 108 -4.21 3.03 13.19
N GLY A 109 -5.50 2.68 13.02
CA GLY A 109 -6.40 3.28 12.04
C GLY A 109 -6.49 2.55 10.70
N LEU A 110 -5.77 1.45 10.50
CA LEU A 110 -5.84 0.67 9.25
C LEU A 110 -7.16 -0.11 9.16
N THR A 111 -7.63 -0.31 7.96
CA THR A 111 -8.73 -1.22 7.63
C THR A 111 -8.16 -2.55 7.18
N ILE A 112 -8.61 -3.63 7.81
CA ILE A 112 -8.14 -4.98 7.46
C ILE A 112 -9.01 -5.55 6.34
N LEU A 113 -8.35 -6.00 5.28
CA LEU A 113 -8.95 -6.68 4.14
C LEU A 113 -8.70 -8.19 4.29
N VAL A 114 -9.72 -8.91 4.74
CA VAL A 114 -9.64 -10.35 4.93
C VAL A 114 -9.67 -11.06 3.58
N ARG A 115 -8.72 -11.95 3.35
CA ARG A 115 -8.63 -12.72 2.10
C ARG A 115 -9.23 -14.10 2.26
N GLU A 116 -10.02 -14.52 1.26
CA GLU A 116 -10.53 -15.87 1.11
C GLU A 116 -10.41 -16.30 -0.35
N GLY A 117 -9.19 -16.25 -0.86
CA GLY A 117 -8.85 -16.59 -2.23
C GLY A 117 -8.28 -18.01 -2.37
N SER A 118 -7.98 -18.40 -3.60
CA SER A 118 -7.36 -19.70 -3.90
C SER A 118 -5.91 -19.81 -3.45
N ALA A 119 -5.20 -18.69 -3.36
CA ALA A 119 -3.77 -18.63 -3.01
C ALA A 119 -3.50 -18.09 -1.59
N ALA A 120 -4.42 -17.34 -1.03
CA ALA A 120 -4.26 -16.75 0.29
C ALA A 120 -5.60 -16.76 1.04
N ARG A 121 -5.58 -17.29 2.26
CA ARG A 121 -6.73 -17.37 3.16
C ARG A 121 -6.30 -16.96 4.54
N ASN A 122 -6.99 -15.98 5.12
CA ASN A 122 -6.73 -15.49 6.46
C ASN A 122 -8.01 -15.15 7.24
N LEU A 123 -9.13 -15.83 6.89
CA LEU A 123 -10.41 -15.66 7.56
C LEU A 123 -10.55 -16.48 8.83
N GLU A 124 -9.75 -17.53 9.05
CA GLU A 124 -9.84 -18.48 10.17
C GLU A 124 -9.23 -17.93 11.46
#